data_b6dd25bf772aac11a4e8657bfcef89f2
#
_entry.id   b6dd25bf772aac11a4e8657bfcef89f2
#
_cell.length_a   1.000
_cell.length_b   1.000
_cell.length_c   1.000
_cell.angle_alpha   90.00
_cell.angle_beta   90.00
_cell.angle_gamma   90.00
#
_symmetry.space_group_name_H-M   'P 1'
#
loop_
_entity.id
_entity.type
_entity.pdbx_description
1 polymer ?
#
loop_
_entity_poly.entity_id
_entity_poly.type
_entity_poly.pdbx_seq_one_letter_code
_entity_poly.pdbx_strand_id
1 'polypeptide(L)'
;MSVNVKRAQFYTMAVVIIALALISTSIIIVGIRNSVQNVEVSEDIYFIFSNIKRETLERVELILANLTQTDKSGTLTDYLETTKYYLDEWISCLRSEYESRGFKINLSYNSDQLSYIRNWNSSISISTLKAAINIQVENEDVSIKQIVNATHIFRLYISKIEQVGVNSLLRLTLQKL
;
A
#
# COMPACT_ATOMS: atom_id res chain seq x y z
N MET A 1 -34.13 62.19 34.55
CA MET A 1 -33.79 60.82 34.83
C MET A 1 -33.69 59.87 33.58
N SER A 2 -34.00 60.32 32.38
CA SER A 2 -34.09 59.43 31.19
C SER A 2 -32.79 59.21 30.35
N VAL A 3 -31.80 60.08 30.44
CA VAL A 3 -30.59 60.02 29.62
C VAL A 3 -29.61 58.95 30.10
N ASN A 4 -29.50 58.70 31.39
CA ASN A 4 -28.60 57.68 31.95
C ASN A 4 -29.06 56.24 31.66
N VAL A 5 -30.37 56.03 31.60
CA VAL A 5 -30.93 54.70 31.30
C VAL A 5 -30.65 54.30 29.84
N LYS A 6 -30.78 55.24 28.90
CA LYS A 6 -30.46 54.99 27.49
C LYS A 6 -28.98 54.67 27.24
N ARG A 7 -28.08 55.36 27.97
CA ARG A 7 -26.63 55.09 27.89
C ARG A 7 -26.29 53.69 28.48
N ALA A 8 -26.89 53.32 29.62
CA ALA A 8 -26.70 51.99 30.20
C ALA A 8 -27.20 50.88 29.26
N GLN A 9 -28.35 51.06 28.63
CA GLN A 9 -28.87 50.11 27.64
C GLN A 9 -27.97 49.98 26.42
N PHE A 10 -27.37 51.05 25.94
CA PHE A 10 -26.43 51.03 24.82
C PHE A 10 -25.16 50.27 25.16
N TYR A 11 -24.59 50.47 26.35
CA TYR A 11 -23.41 49.70 26.78
C TYR A 11 -23.70 48.21 26.98
N THR A 12 -24.83 47.84 27.53
CA THR A 12 -25.22 46.43 27.67
C THR A 12 -25.42 45.77 26.31
N MET A 13 -26.05 46.45 25.36
CA MET A 13 -26.17 45.93 23.96
C MET A 13 -24.82 45.76 23.28
N ALA A 14 -23.93 46.75 23.42
CA ALA A 14 -22.58 46.65 22.85
C ALA A 14 -21.78 45.47 23.42
N VAL A 15 -21.84 45.24 24.72
CA VAL A 15 -21.18 44.08 25.37
C VAL A 15 -21.75 42.75 24.88
N VAL A 16 -23.08 42.65 24.73
CA VAL A 16 -23.72 41.43 24.24
C VAL A 16 -23.29 41.14 22.78
N ILE A 17 -23.24 42.17 21.92
CA ILE A 17 -22.82 42.02 20.53
C ILE A 17 -21.35 41.56 20.46
N ILE A 18 -20.46 42.17 21.27
CA ILE A 18 -19.05 41.75 21.32
C ILE A 18 -18.91 40.32 21.82
N ALA A 19 -19.66 39.93 22.85
CA ALA A 19 -19.65 38.57 23.38
C ALA A 19 -20.11 37.53 22.31
N LEU A 20 -21.18 37.85 21.60
CA LEU A 20 -21.67 37.00 20.50
C LEU A 20 -20.65 36.88 19.34
N ALA A 21 -19.99 37.98 18.99
CA ALA A 21 -18.94 37.96 17.97
C ALA A 21 -17.74 37.08 18.38
N LEU A 22 -17.32 37.17 19.65
CA LEU A 22 -16.24 36.34 20.19
C LEU A 22 -16.60 34.85 20.22
N ILE A 23 -17.84 34.52 20.61
CA ILE A 23 -18.32 33.12 20.59
C ILE A 23 -18.35 32.61 19.15
N SER A 24 -18.88 33.38 18.22
CA SER A 24 -18.96 32.98 16.78
C SER A 24 -17.57 32.75 16.17
N THR A 25 -16.61 33.63 16.43
CA THR A 25 -15.23 33.47 15.97
C THR A 25 -14.56 32.25 16.59
N SER A 26 -14.79 31.97 17.85
CA SER A 26 -14.27 30.77 18.52
C SER A 26 -14.81 29.47 17.91
N ILE A 27 -16.10 29.41 17.58
CA ILE A 27 -16.72 28.25 16.91
C ILE A 27 -16.11 28.04 15.53
N ILE A 28 -15.90 29.13 14.77
CA ILE A 28 -15.27 29.05 13.44
C ILE A 28 -13.83 28.53 13.54
N ILE A 29 -13.04 29.03 14.48
CA ILE A 29 -11.66 28.61 14.67
C ILE A 29 -11.57 27.12 15.04
N VAL A 30 -12.44 26.65 15.94
CA VAL A 30 -12.50 25.22 16.31
C VAL A 30 -12.92 24.37 15.11
N GLY A 31 -13.91 24.83 14.34
CA GLY A 31 -14.36 24.14 13.11
C GLY A 31 -13.25 24.01 12.07
N ILE A 32 -12.49 25.08 11.82
CA ILE A 32 -11.35 25.08 10.89
C ILE A 32 -10.26 24.13 11.40
N ARG A 33 -9.92 24.21 12.69
CA ARG A 33 -8.89 23.35 13.28
C ARG A 33 -9.23 21.86 13.12
N ASN A 34 -10.47 21.47 13.41
CA ASN A 34 -10.92 20.09 13.25
C ASN A 34 -10.92 19.66 11.78
N SER A 35 -11.30 20.54 10.85
CA SER A 35 -11.25 20.23 9.41
C SER A 35 -9.80 20.03 8.92
N VAL A 36 -8.86 20.87 9.36
CA VAL A 36 -7.44 20.74 8.99
C VAL A 36 -6.85 19.44 9.54
N GLN A 37 -7.11 19.12 10.81
CA GLN A 37 -6.63 17.86 11.40
C GLN A 37 -7.17 16.63 10.66
N ASN A 38 -8.44 16.62 10.28
CA ASN A 38 -9.02 15.52 9.53
C ASN A 38 -8.41 15.38 8.11
N VAL A 39 -8.00 16.46 7.48
CA VAL A 39 -7.32 16.43 6.17
C VAL A 39 -5.91 15.86 6.30
N GLU A 40 -5.12 16.32 7.29
CA GLU A 40 -3.77 15.78 7.52
C GLU A 40 -3.80 14.28 7.82
N VAL A 41 -4.69 13.83 8.71
CA VAL A 41 -4.84 12.40 9.05
C VAL A 41 -5.26 11.58 7.84
N SER A 42 -6.10 12.11 6.95
CA SER A 42 -6.50 11.40 5.73
C SER A 42 -5.35 11.30 4.72
N GLU A 43 -4.51 12.32 4.57
CA GLU A 43 -3.34 12.29 3.69
C GLU A 43 -2.33 11.25 4.16
N ASP A 44 -2.05 11.16 5.46
CA ASP A 44 -1.14 10.17 6.02
C ASP A 44 -1.59 8.73 5.76
N ILE A 45 -2.87 8.41 5.95
CA ILE A 45 -3.38 7.07 5.72
C ILE A 45 -3.34 6.69 4.22
N TYR A 46 -3.61 7.65 3.32
CA TYR A 46 -3.48 7.42 1.87
C TYR A 46 -2.03 7.20 1.45
N PHE A 47 -1.09 7.94 2.03
CA PHE A 47 0.33 7.76 1.78
C PHE A 47 0.80 6.37 2.24
N ILE A 48 0.45 5.96 3.45
CA ILE A 48 0.76 4.64 4.00
C ILE A 48 0.15 3.54 3.13
N PHE A 49 -1.13 3.68 2.78
CA PHE A 49 -1.80 2.72 1.90
C PHE A 49 -1.10 2.58 0.54
N SER A 50 -0.70 3.70 -0.07
CA SER A 50 0.02 3.72 -1.34
C SER A 50 1.39 3.04 -1.23
N ASN A 51 2.12 3.25 -0.14
CA ASN A 51 3.39 2.59 0.11
C ASN A 51 3.20 1.08 0.27
N ILE A 52 2.26 0.63 1.10
CA ILE A 52 1.96 -0.79 1.30
C ILE A 52 1.57 -1.45 -0.03
N LYS A 53 0.78 -0.77 -0.85
CA LYS A 53 0.40 -1.27 -2.18
C LYS A 53 1.63 -1.47 -3.08
N ARG A 54 2.55 -0.50 -3.12
CA ARG A 54 3.79 -0.60 -3.88
C ARG A 54 4.67 -1.72 -3.36
N GLU A 55 4.89 -1.79 -2.05
CA GLU A 55 5.67 -2.85 -1.41
C GLU A 55 5.08 -4.24 -1.65
N THR A 56 3.75 -4.34 -1.69
CA THR A 56 3.05 -5.58 -2.04
C THR A 56 3.44 -6.05 -3.44
N LEU A 57 3.42 -5.17 -4.43
CA LEU A 57 3.80 -5.52 -5.80
C LEU A 57 5.28 -5.92 -5.89
N GLU A 58 6.17 -5.16 -5.27
CA GLU A 58 7.60 -5.44 -5.22
C GLU A 58 7.88 -6.78 -4.51
N ARG A 59 7.14 -7.11 -3.45
CA ARG A 59 7.30 -8.37 -2.75
C ARG A 59 6.88 -9.57 -3.58
N VAL A 60 5.76 -9.49 -4.28
CA VAL A 60 5.31 -10.56 -5.19
C VAL A 60 6.33 -10.78 -6.31
N GLU A 61 6.93 -9.71 -6.82
CA GLU A 61 8.02 -9.80 -7.80
C GLU A 61 9.25 -10.51 -7.25
N LEU A 62 9.69 -10.16 -6.03
CA LEU A 62 10.81 -10.79 -5.35
C LEU A 62 10.56 -12.29 -5.11
N ILE A 63 9.35 -12.65 -4.71
CA ILE A 63 8.96 -14.05 -4.54
C ILE A 63 9.09 -14.79 -5.88
N LEU A 64 8.59 -14.21 -6.97
CA LEU A 64 8.73 -14.81 -8.30
C LEU A 64 10.20 -14.99 -8.70
N ALA A 65 11.05 -13.99 -8.42
CA ALA A 65 12.48 -14.08 -8.69
C ALA A 65 13.13 -15.24 -7.92
N ASN A 66 12.82 -15.37 -6.62
CA ASN A 66 13.33 -16.46 -5.79
C ASN A 66 12.85 -17.83 -6.28
N LEU A 67 11.56 -17.98 -6.60
CA LEU A 67 11.01 -19.22 -7.15
C LEU A 67 11.65 -19.59 -8.50
N THR A 68 12.00 -18.60 -9.29
CA THR A 68 12.61 -18.81 -10.59
C THR A 68 14.08 -19.27 -10.47
N GLN A 69 14.77 -18.83 -9.40
CA GLN A 69 16.15 -19.23 -9.11
C GLN A 69 16.24 -20.59 -8.41
N THR A 70 15.21 -20.95 -7.63
CA THR A 70 15.20 -22.18 -6.86
C THR A 70 15.10 -23.40 -7.77
N ASP A 71 15.71 -24.49 -7.34
CA ASP A 71 16.00 -25.67 -8.14
C ASP A 71 14.77 -26.29 -8.84
N LYS A 72 15.08 -26.95 -9.94
CA LYS A 72 14.19 -27.47 -10.98
C LYS A 72 13.36 -28.69 -10.56
N SER A 73 13.54 -29.21 -9.34
CA SER A 73 12.97 -30.47 -8.85
C SER A 73 11.65 -30.33 -8.07
N GLY A 74 11.25 -29.10 -7.72
CA GLY A 74 10.03 -28.85 -6.92
C GLY A 74 8.74 -29.11 -7.69
N THR A 75 7.74 -29.62 -6.99
CA THR A 75 6.37 -29.74 -7.52
C THR A 75 5.66 -28.38 -7.50
N LEU A 76 4.57 -28.22 -8.25
CA LEU A 76 3.74 -27.00 -8.20
C LEU A 76 3.27 -26.69 -6.78
N THR A 77 2.95 -27.72 -6.01
CA THR A 77 2.53 -27.58 -4.60
C THR A 77 3.63 -26.98 -3.75
N ASP A 78 4.88 -27.42 -3.91
CA ASP A 78 6.04 -26.90 -3.17
C ASP A 78 6.26 -25.41 -3.44
N TYR A 79 6.10 -24.99 -4.69
CA TYR A 79 6.21 -23.57 -5.06
C TYR A 79 5.10 -22.72 -4.47
N LEU A 80 3.87 -23.21 -4.43
CA LEU A 80 2.75 -22.50 -3.81
C LEU A 80 2.90 -22.42 -2.28
N GLU A 81 3.37 -23.46 -1.63
CA GLU A 81 3.66 -23.45 -0.19
C GLU A 81 4.79 -22.47 0.14
N THR A 82 5.85 -22.48 -0.65
CA THR A 82 6.95 -21.53 -0.51
C THR A 82 6.46 -20.07 -0.72
N THR A 83 5.58 -19.85 -1.68
CA THR A 83 4.98 -18.53 -1.90
C THR A 83 4.16 -18.07 -0.71
N LYS A 84 3.32 -18.95 -0.15
CA LYS A 84 2.54 -18.67 1.05
C LYS A 84 3.44 -18.30 2.22
N TYR A 85 4.47 -19.10 2.47
CA TYR A 85 5.43 -18.84 3.54
C TYR A 85 6.05 -17.42 3.43
N TYR A 86 6.53 -17.01 2.26
CA TYR A 86 7.11 -15.69 2.06
C TYR A 86 6.09 -14.56 2.17
N LEU A 87 4.84 -14.79 1.76
CA LEU A 87 3.76 -13.81 1.93
C LEU A 87 3.40 -13.65 3.40
N ASP A 88 3.27 -14.74 4.14
CA ASP A 88 2.90 -14.73 5.57
C ASP A 88 3.99 -14.06 6.42
N GLU A 89 5.26 -14.35 6.14
CA GLU A 89 6.40 -13.68 6.78
C GLU A 89 6.37 -12.17 6.54
N TRP A 90 6.20 -11.77 5.29
CA TRP A 90 6.13 -10.36 4.93
C TRP A 90 4.93 -9.63 5.54
N ILE A 91 3.73 -10.23 5.52
CA ILE A 91 2.53 -9.70 6.15
C ILE A 91 2.75 -9.49 7.65
N SER A 92 3.40 -10.44 8.31
CA SER A 92 3.72 -10.34 9.74
C SER A 92 4.68 -9.19 10.03
N CYS A 93 5.72 -9.02 9.22
CA CYS A 93 6.67 -7.91 9.34
C CYS A 93 5.99 -6.55 9.16
N LEU A 94 5.19 -6.38 8.10
CA LEU A 94 4.46 -5.14 7.86
C LEU A 94 3.50 -4.80 9.00
N ARG A 95 2.73 -5.79 9.47
CA ARG A 95 1.82 -5.59 10.57
C ARG A 95 2.54 -5.06 11.80
N SER A 96 3.64 -5.69 12.20
CA SER A 96 4.44 -5.26 13.35
C SER A 96 5.00 -3.85 13.18
N GLU A 97 5.47 -3.49 11.98
CA GLU A 97 6.03 -2.18 11.71
C GLU A 97 4.98 -1.06 11.83
N TYR A 98 3.83 -1.23 11.21
CA TYR A 98 2.82 -0.17 11.18
C TYR A 98 1.95 -0.11 12.43
N GLU A 99 1.72 -1.23 13.13
CA GLU A 99 1.05 -1.22 14.44
C GLU A 99 1.85 -0.39 15.46
N SER A 100 3.19 -0.44 15.40
CA SER A 100 4.03 0.41 16.25
C SER A 100 3.85 1.91 16.01
N ARG A 101 3.33 2.29 14.84
CA ARG A 101 3.03 3.67 14.44
C ARG A 101 1.56 4.07 14.64
N GLY A 102 0.73 3.21 15.25
CA GLY A 102 -0.68 3.47 15.53
C GLY A 102 -1.63 3.15 14.36
N PHE A 103 -1.15 2.45 13.32
CA PHE A 103 -1.99 1.99 12.20
C PHE A 103 -2.30 0.50 12.33
N LYS A 104 -3.55 0.16 12.18
CA LYS A 104 -3.98 -1.24 12.11
C LYS A 104 -3.99 -1.69 10.66
N ILE A 105 -3.16 -2.68 10.35
CA ILE A 105 -3.05 -3.24 9.00
C ILE A 105 -3.60 -4.65 8.99
N ASN A 106 -4.53 -4.89 8.08
CA ASN A 106 -5.03 -6.22 7.79
C ASN A 106 -4.70 -6.57 6.33
N LEU A 107 -3.74 -7.45 6.17
CA LEU A 107 -3.33 -8.01 4.88
C LEU A 107 -3.73 -9.48 4.84
N SER A 108 -4.35 -9.88 3.76
CA SER A 108 -4.70 -11.27 3.50
C SER A 108 -4.68 -11.56 2.00
N TYR A 109 -4.38 -12.78 1.63
CA TYR A 109 -4.45 -13.22 0.24
C TYR A 109 -5.44 -14.38 0.10
N ASN A 110 -6.02 -14.50 -1.11
CA ASN A 110 -6.88 -15.61 -1.44
C ASN A 110 -6.03 -16.76 -2.01
N SER A 111 -5.95 -17.86 -1.29
CA SER A 111 -5.19 -19.04 -1.72
C SER A 111 -5.67 -19.61 -3.06
N ASP A 112 -6.97 -19.50 -3.38
CA ASP A 112 -7.53 -19.99 -4.63
C ASP A 112 -7.15 -19.13 -5.83
N GLN A 113 -6.74 -17.88 -5.57
CA GLN A 113 -6.27 -16.92 -6.58
C GLN A 113 -4.76 -16.81 -6.63
N LEU A 114 -4.06 -17.62 -5.82
CA LEU A 114 -2.62 -17.73 -5.88
C LEU A 114 -2.24 -18.78 -6.92
N SER A 115 -1.52 -18.39 -7.96
CA SER A 115 -1.08 -19.30 -9.00
C SER A 115 0.34 -19.03 -9.43
N TYR A 116 1.11 -20.11 -9.59
CA TYR A 116 2.45 -20.09 -10.16
C TYR A 116 2.45 -20.95 -11.42
N ILE A 117 2.94 -20.40 -12.53
CA ILE A 117 3.08 -21.10 -13.79
C ILE A 117 4.53 -21.00 -14.23
N ARG A 118 5.11 -22.14 -14.53
CA ARG A 118 6.46 -22.26 -15.06
C ARG A 118 6.42 -23.01 -16.38
N ASN A 119 6.82 -22.34 -17.45
CA ASN A 119 6.93 -22.94 -18.77
C ASN A 119 8.35 -22.72 -19.29
N TRP A 120 9.19 -23.73 -19.15
CA TRP A 120 10.58 -23.69 -19.55
C TRP A 120 10.83 -24.72 -20.62
N ASN A 121 11.23 -24.26 -21.80
CA ASN A 121 11.64 -25.09 -22.92
C ASN A 121 13.03 -24.65 -23.43
N SER A 122 13.53 -25.30 -24.46
CA SER A 122 14.86 -25.05 -25.04
C SER A 122 15.04 -23.63 -25.61
N SER A 123 13.97 -22.92 -25.90
CA SER A 123 14.01 -21.62 -26.57
C SER A 123 13.56 -20.47 -25.68
N ILE A 124 12.57 -20.69 -24.82
CA ILE A 124 11.95 -19.67 -23.99
C ILE A 124 11.66 -20.25 -22.61
N SER A 125 12.02 -19.51 -21.58
CA SER A 125 11.64 -19.83 -20.20
C SER A 125 10.76 -18.71 -19.66
N ILE A 126 9.54 -19.05 -19.27
CA ILE A 126 8.56 -18.11 -18.70
C ILE A 126 8.17 -18.59 -17.30
N SER A 127 8.25 -17.69 -16.33
CA SER A 127 7.71 -17.89 -14.99
C SER A 127 6.70 -16.79 -14.71
N THR A 128 5.54 -17.16 -14.22
CA THR A 128 4.44 -16.23 -13.89
C THR A 128 3.94 -16.52 -12.49
N LEU A 129 3.83 -15.48 -11.68
CA LEU A 129 3.17 -15.52 -10.37
C LEU A 129 1.99 -14.56 -10.37
N LYS A 130 0.83 -15.06 -9.95
CA LYS A 130 -0.38 -14.25 -9.73
C LYS A 130 -0.79 -14.37 -8.28
N ALA A 131 -1.12 -13.23 -7.67
CA ALA A 131 -1.64 -13.14 -6.31
C ALA A 131 -2.69 -12.05 -6.21
N ALA A 132 -3.80 -12.32 -5.54
CA ALA A 132 -4.78 -11.31 -5.16
C ALA A 132 -4.64 -11.06 -3.66
N ILE A 133 -4.22 -9.85 -3.30
CA ILE A 133 -3.93 -9.47 -1.92
C ILE A 133 -4.93 -8.39 -1.50
N ASN A 134 -5.67 -8.66 -0.45
CA ASN A 134 -6.56 -7.71 0.17
C ASN A 134 -5.78 -6.87 1.18
N ILE A 135 -5.75 -5.57 0.96
CA ILE A 135 -5.07 -4.59 1.81
C ILE A 135 -6.14 -3.77 2.50
N GLN A 136 -6.09 -3.71 3.82
CA GLN A 136 -6.91 -2.86 4.65
C GLN A 136 -6.02 -2.12 5.63
N VAL A 137 -6.10 -0.80 5.63
CA VAL A 137 -5.37 0.09 6.54
C VAL A 137 -6.38 0.92 7.29
N GLU A 138 -6.27 0.92 8.59
CA GLU A 138 -7.17 1.62 9.50
C GLU A 138 -6.38 2.45 10.50
N ASN A 139 -6.91 3.61 10.84
CA ASN A 139 -6.58 4.37 12.01
C ASN A 139 -7.88 4.66 12.79
N GLU A 140 -7.83 5.54 13.82
CA GLU A 140 -8.99 5.86 14.66
C GLU A 140 -10.19 6.41 13.87
N ASP A 141 -9.95 7.13 12.77
CA ASP A 141 -10.97 7.89 12.04
C ASP A 141 -11.30 7.35 10.65
N VAL A 142 -10.36 6.66 10.00
CA VAL A 142 -10.46 6.30 8.58
C VAL A 142 -10.05 4.84 8.36
N SER A 143 -10.76 4.17 7.45
CA SER A 143 -10.43 2.83 6.97
C SER A 143 -10.39 2.81 5.45
N ILE A 144 -9.30 2.32 4.86
CA ILE A 144 -9.14 2.13 3.43
C ILE A 144 -8.97 0.64 3.14
N LYS A 145 -9.76 0.12 2.20
CA LYS A 145 -9.69 -1.27 1.79
C LYS A 145 -9.64 -1.39 0.27
N GLN A 146 -8.71 -2.20 -0.24
CA GLN A 146 -8.59 -2.50 -1.66
C GLN A 146 -8.04 -3.91 -1.88
N ILE A 147 -8.48 -4.55 -2.98
CA ILE A 147 -7.84 -5.78 -3.48
C ILE A 147 -6.82 -5.38 -4.54
N VAL A 148 -5.58 -5.80 -4.35
CA VAL A 148 -4.48 -5.60 -5.29
C VAL A 148 -4.23 -6.92 -6.03
N ASN A 149 -4.44 -6.91 -7.33
CA ASN A 149 -4.11 -8.05 -8.19
C ASN A 149 -2.70 -7.87 -8.73
N ALA A 150 -1.77 -8.65 -8.19
CA ALA A 150 -0.39 -8.68 -8.66
C ALA A 150 -0.23 -9.80 -9.70
N THR A 151 0.33 -9.45 -10.85
CA THR A 151 0.72 -10.43 -11.88
C THR A 151 2.09 -10.05 -12.39
N HIS A 152 3.08 -10.89 -12.10
CA HIS A 152 4.45 -10.69 -12.55
C HIS A 152 4.87 -11.83 -13.46
N ILE A 153 5.58 -11.48 -14.53
CA ILE A 153 6.04 -12.43 -15.57
C ILE A 153 7.52 -12.18 -15.80
N PHE A 154 8.32 -13.20 -15.58
CA PHE A 154 9.71 -13.22 -16.02
C PHE A 154 9.83 -14.06 -17.28
N ARG A 155 10.45 -13.47 -18.28
CA ARG A 155 10.79 -14.14 -19.54
C ARG A 155 12.29 -14.13 -19.75
N LEU A 156 12.85 -15.32 -19.90
CA LEU A 156 14.24 -15.51 -20.30
C LEU A 156 14.26 -16.08 -21.70
N TYR A 157 14.98 -15.46 -22.61
CA TYR A 157 15.18 -15.98 -23.96
C TYR A 157 16.63 -15.81 -24.41
N ILE A 158 17.03 -16.69 -25.34
CA ILE A 158 18.34 -16.61 -25.97
C ILE A 158 18.27 -15.49 -27.00
N SER A 159 18.97 -14.38 -26.75
CA SER A 159 19.00 -13.23 -27.68
C SER A 159 20.05 -13.35 -28.75
N LYS A 160 21.17 -14.07 -28.49
CA LYS A 160 22.26 -14.24 -29.41
C LYS A 160 23.12 -15.45 -29.06
N ILE A 161 23.53 -16.21 -30.08
CA ILE A 161 24.56 -17.24 -29.98
C ILE A 161 25.71 -16.76 -30.87
N GLU A 162 26.85 -16.46 -30.26
CA GLU A 162 28.07 -16.12 -30.99
C GLU A 162 29.07 -17.26 -30.88
N GLN A 163 29.58 -17.70 -32.02
CA GLN A 163 30.67 -18.67 -32.07
C GLN A 163 32.00 -17.92 -32.10
N VAL A 164 32.78 -18.06 -31.03
CA VAL A 164 34.10 -17.45 -30.91
C VAL A 164 35.15 -18.56 -30.83
N GLY A 165 35.69 -18.90 -32.01
CA GLY A 165 36.62 -20.03 -32.15
C GLY A 165 35.92 -21.37 -31.87
N VAL A 166 36.51 -22.18 -30.99
CA VAL A 166 35.93 -23.47 -30.55
C VAL A 166 34.84 -23.31 -29.46
N ASN A 167 34.67 -22.13 -28.90
CA ASN A 167 33.74 -21.86 -27.83
C ASN A 167 32.49 -21.15 -28.35
N SER A 168 31.33 -21.47 -27.76
CA SER A 168 30.08 -20.79 -28.06
C SER A 168 29.74 -19.83 -26.90
N LEU A 169 29.51 -18.57 -27.20
CA LEU A 169 29.08 -17.56 -26.28
C LEU A 169 27.57 -17.41 -26.36
N LEU A 170 26.88 -17.67 -25.27
CA LEU A 170 25.43 -17.58 -25.16
C LEU A 170 25.06 -16.27 -24.51
N ARG A 171 24.33 -15.40 -25.20
CA ARG A 171 23.77 -14.19 -24.63
C ARG A 171 22.32 -14.43 -24.25
N LEU A 172 22.04 -14.32 -22.95
CA LEU A 172 20.69 -14.41 -22.40
C LEU A 172 20.13 -13.01 -22.17
N THR A 173 18.85 -12.82 -22.46
CA THR A 173 18.13 -11.59 -22.13
C THR A 173 16.98 -11.91 -21.20
N LEU A 174 16.95 -11.23 -20.05
CA LEU A 174 15.85 -11.26 -19.09
C LEU A 174 14.92 -10.10 -19.40
N GLN A 175 13.65 -10.38 -19.60
CA GLN A 175 12.61 -9.39 -19.80
C GLN A 175 11.58 -9.52 -18.68
N LYS A 176 11.32 -8.42 -18.01
CA LYS A 176 10.19 -8.24 -17.09
C LYS A 176 9.01 -7.69 -17.90
N LEU A 177 7.85 -8.29 -17.72
CA LEU A 177 6.58 -7.89 -18.36
C LEU A 177 5.56 -7.55 -17.28
#